data_4e32f88147b9ea14a6a581769a6c433a
#
_entry.id   4e32f88147b9ea14a6a581769a6c433a
#
_cell.length_a   1.000
_cell.length_b   1.000
_cell.length_c   1.000
_cell.angle_alpha   90.00
_cell.angle_beta   90.00
_cell.angle_gamma   90.00
#
_symmetry.space_group_name_H-M   'P 1'
#
loop_
_entity.id
_entity.type
_entity.pdbx_description
1 polymer ?
#
loop_
_entity_poly.entity_id
_entity_poly.type
_entity_poly.pdbx_seq_one_letter_code
_entity_poly.pdbx_strand_id
1 'polypeptide(L)'
;MTLNAGWYRRRTKDALLDVPIPASNGFTTLKRNIGILENSGVEGELYVKVVDRNNWRMSGRLNLAYNQNKVVDLYHTDCLYTSEYDMVPSFEVGKSYDMIYGPVSLGINPMTGLPVFRGADGQEIAATEKLTREDMVALGHSTPPY
;
A
#
# COMPACT_ATOMS: atom_id res chain seq x y z
N MET A 1 32.87 -10.40 -14.45
CA MET A 1 31.92 -10.17 -13.34
C MET A 1 31.63 -8.68 -13.28
N THR A 2 30.36 -8.29 -13.27
CA THR A 2 29.94 -6.89 -13.15
C THR A 2 28.88 -6.82 -12.06
N LEU A 3 29.07 -5.88 -11.13
CA LEU A 3 28.12 -5.61 -10.05
C LEU A 3 27.73 -4.13 -10.14
N ASN A 4 26.43 -3.86 -10.26
CA ASN A 4 25.83 -2.54 -10.18
C ASN A 4 24.93 -2.52 -8.94
N ALA A 5 25.04 -1.48 -8.13
CA ALA A 5 24.17 -1.27 -6.99
C ALA A 5 23.76 0.20 -6.95
N GLY A 6 22.47 0.42 -6.72
CA GLY A 6 21.88 1.74 -6.62
C GLY A 6 21.03 1.86 -5.35
N TRP A 7 21.01 3.05 -4.79
CA TRP A 7 20.09 3.44 -3.74
C TRP A 7 19.48 4.78 -4.12
N TYR A 8 18.17 4.93 -3.88
CA TYR A 8 17.49 6.18 -4.16
C TYR A 8 16.49 6.52 -3.05
N ARG A 9 16.27 7.81 -2.89
CA ARG A 9 15.20 8.37 -2.06
C ARG A 9 14.61 9.58 -2.76
N ARG A 10 13.34 9.50 -3.09
CA ARG A 10 12.59 10.54 -3.76
C ARG A 10 11.47 11.04 -2.85
N ARG A 11 11.43 12.35 -2.63
CA ARG A 11 10.38 13.02 -1.87
C ARG A 11 9.61 13.95 -2.78
N THR A 12 8.32 13.70 -2.93
CA THR A 12 7.39 14.53 -3.68
C THR A 12 6.60 15.37 -2.69
N LYS A 13 6.74 16.69 -2.76
CA LYS A 13 5.95 17.65 -1.99
C LYS A 13 4.77 18.10 -2.82
N ASP A 14 3.73 18.59 -2.15
CA ASP A 14 2.54 19.15 -2.78
C ASP A 14 1.87 18.18 -3.77
N ALA A 15 1.78 16.90 -3.37
CA ALA A 15 1.10 15.90 -4.16
C ALA A 15 -0.38 16.29 -4.35
N LEU A 16 -0.82 16.30 -5.61
CA LEU A 16 -2.21 16.59 -5.96
C LEU A 16 -3.04 15.33 -5.74
N LEU A 17 -3.96 15.41 -4.79
CA LEU A 17 -4.90 14.33 -4.47
C LEU A 17 -6.34 14.83 -4.59
N ASP A 18 -7.25 13.92 -4.92
CA ASP A 18 -8.67 14.21 -4.98
C ASP A 18 -9.26 14.16 -3.55
N VAL A 19 -9.79 15.29 -3.10
CA VAL A 19 -10.43 15.43 -1.78
C VAL A 19 -11.93 15.49 -1.97
N PRO A 20 -12.72 14.70 -1.24
CA PRO A 20 -14.17 14.79 -1.29
C PRO A 20 -14.63 16.15 -0.77
N ILE A 21 -15.60 16.73 -1.46
CA ILE A 21 -16.27 17.96 -1.04
C ILE A 21 -17.78 17.75 -1.07
N PRO A 22 -18.53 18.50 -0.26
CA PRO A 22 -20.00 18.41 -0.25
C PRO A 22 -20.57 18.64 -1.65
N ALA A 23 -21.50 17.78 -2.08
CA ALA A 23 -22.13 17.82 -3.40
C ALA A 23 -22.89 19.13 -3.65
N SER A 24 -23.21 19.88 -2.60
CA SER A 24 -23.80 21.23 -2.69
C SER A 24 -22.95 22.23 -3.48
N ASN A 25 -21.67 21.97 -3.66
CA ASN A 25 -20.75 22.79 -4.43
C ASN A 25 -20.79 22.47 -5.96
N GLY A 26 -21.63 21.53 -6.39
CA GLY A 26 -21.74 21.12 -7.79
C GLY A 26 -20.65 20.14 -8.26
N PHE A 27 -19.69 19.81 -7.40
CA PHE A 27 -18.62 18.83 -7.64
C PHE A 27 -18.52 17.89 -6.45
N THR A 28 -18.12 16.66 -6.68
CA THR A 28 -17.94 15.65 -5.63
C THR A 28 -16.51 15.57 -5.11
N THR A 29 -15.55 16.00 -5.93
CA THR A 29 -14.12 15.99 -5.58
C THR A 29 -13.43 17.27 -6.03
N LEU A 30 -12.41 17.68 -5.30
CA LEU A 30 -11.54 18.81 -5.61
C LEU A 30 -10.07 18.37 -5.52
N LYS A 31 -9.29 18.68 -6.55
CA LYS A 31 -7.84 18.46 -6.50
C LYS A 31 -7.18 19.49 -5.58
N ARG A 32 -6.48 19.01 -4.56
CA ARG A 32 -5.74 19.85 -3.62
C ARG A 32 -4.33 19.33 -3.42
N ASN A 33 -3.42 20.25 -3.15
CA ASN A 33 -2.06 19.92 -2.69
C ASN A 33 -2.16 19.55 -1.20
N ILE A 34 -2.20 18.24 -0.92
CA ILE A 34 -2.49 17.78 0.44
C ILE A 34 -1.47 16.79 1.00
N GLY A 35 -0.33 16.63 0.37
CA GLY A 35 0.55 15.65 0.96
C GLY A 35 1.99 15.69 0.52
N ILE A 36 2.78 15.01 1.31
CA ILE A 36 4.18 14.68 1.04
C ILE A 36 4.29 13.17 0.93
N LEU A 37 4.72 12.70 -0.23
CA LEU A 37 4.98 11.29 -0.50
C LEU A 37 6.49 11.05 -0.57
N GLU A 38 6.94 9.96 -0.01
CA GLU A 38 8.32 9.51 -0.08
C GLU A 38 8.39 8.12 -0.68
N ASN A 39 9.33 7.97 -1.61
CA ASN A 39 9.64 6.69 -2.22
C ASN A 39 11.15 6.47 -2.10
N SER A 40 11.54 5.33 -1.54
CA SER A 40 12.94 4.94 -1.36
C SER A 40 13.13 3.49 -1.76
N GLY A 41 14.29 3.18 -2.30
CA GLY A 41 14.58 1.83 -2.72
C GLY A 41 16.06 1.55 -2.90
N VAL A 42 16.33 0.26 -3.02
CA VAL A 42 17.66 -0.28 -3.32
C VAL A 42 17.52 -1.21 -4.50
N GLU A 43 18.43 -1.11 -5.45
CA GLU A 43 18.48 -1.99 -6.61
C GLU A 43 19.89 -2.54 -6.79
N GLY A 44 19.98 -3.76 -7.25
CA GLY A 44 21.24 -4.44 -7.49
C GLY A 44 21.16 -5.34 -8.71
N GLU A 45 22.19 -5.30 -9.53
CA GLU A 45 22.39 -6.20 -10.67
C GLU A 45 23.76 -6.87 -10.55
N LEU A 46 23.74 -8.18 -10.58
CA LEU A 46 24.95 -9.00 -10.64
C LEU A 46 24.97 -9.77 -11.96
N TYR A 47 26.00 -9.54 -12.77
CA TYR A 47 26.29 -10.32 -13.95
C TYR A 47 27.59 -11.11 -13.77
N VAL A 48 27.53 -12.43 -14.00
CA VAL A 48 28.68 -13.33 -13.89
C VAL A 48 28.78 -14.18 -15.12
N LYS A 49 29.97 -14.18 -15.76
CA LYS A 49 30.36 -15.23 -16.72
C LYS A 49 30.94 -16.39 -15.93
N VAL A 50 30.26 -17.53 -15.92
CA VAL A 50 30.65 -18.70 -15.15
C VAL A 50 31.64 -19.54 -15.94
N VAL A 51 31.35 -19.76 -17.22
CA VAL A 51 32.21 -20.53 -18.15
C VAL A 51 32.30 -19.77 -19.47
N ASP A 52 33.50 -19.57 -19.96
CA ASP A 52 33.76 -19.05 -21.31
C ASP A 52 34.99 -19.80 -21.88
N ARG A 53 34.74 -21.01 -22.33
CA ARG A 53 35.83 -21.89 -22.83
C ARG A 53 35.34 -22.74 -24.00
N ASN A 54 36.11 -22.69 -25.08
CA ASN A 54 35.92 -23.49 -26.29
C ASN A 54 34.45 -23.38 -26.82
N ASN A 55 33.68 -24.47 -26.76
CA ASN A 55 32.31 -24.54 -27.24
C ASN A 55 31.25 -24.26 -26.14
N TRP A 56 31.67 -23.97 -24.90
CA TRP A 56 30.80 -23.75 -23.79
C TRP A 56 30.86 -22.31 -23.31
N ARG A 57 29.69 -21.65 -23.30
CA ARG A 57 29.57 -20.30 -22.76
C ARG A 57 28.36 -20.27 -21.81
N MET A 58 28.59 -19.98 -20.52
CA MET A 58 27.58 -19.89 -19.50
C MET A 58 27.70 -18.58 -18.75
N SER A 59 26.61 -17.83 -18.67
CA SER A 59 26.53 -16.60 -17.90
C SER A 59 25.23 -16.56 -17.08
N GLY A 60 25.29 -15.93 -15.92
CA GLY A 60 24.14 -15.68 -15.04
C GLY A 60 23.95 -14.19 -14.82
N ARG A 61 22.70 -13.77 -14.71
CA ARG A 61 22.31 -12.42 -14.30
C ARG A 61 21.30 -12.54 -13.16
N LEU A 62 21.54 -11.80 -12.10
CA LEU A 62 20.64 -11.68 -10.95
C LEU A 62 20.31 -10.20 -10.77
N ASN A 63 19.02 -9.89 -10.81
CA ASN A 63 18.50 -8.55 -10.54
C ASN A 63 17.67 -8.61 -9.27
N LEU A 64 17.95 -7.71 -8.33
CA LEU A 64 17.22 -7.54 -7.09
C LEU A 64 16.80 -6.08 -6.99
N ALA A 65 15.53 -5.85 -6.65
CA ALA A 65 15.02 -4.52 -6.38
C ALA A 65 14.12 -4.58 -5.14
N TYR A 66 14.28 -3.62 -4.26
CA TYR A 66 13.40 -3.41 -3.12
C TYR A 66 12.94 -1.97 -3.12
N ASN A 67 11.63 -1.75 -3.10
CA ASN A 67 11.03 -0.44 -3.15
C ASN A 67 10.04 -0.28 -1.98
N GLN A 68 10.13 0.85 -1.30
CA GLN A 68 9.21 1.23 -0.23
C GLN A 68 8.69 2.64 -0.48
N ASN A 69 7.37 2.77 -0.46
CA ASN A 69 6.71 4.06 -0.51
C ASN A 69 6.03 4.38 0.82
N LYS A 70 5.88 5.66 1.13
CA LYS A 70 5.31 6.12 2.38
C LYS A 70 4.64 7.48 2.20
N VAL A 71 3.44 7.61 2.77
CA VAL A 71 2.79 8.91 2.99
C VAL A 71 3.44 9.54 4.22
N VAL A 72 4.14 10.66 4.02
CA VAL A 72 4.88 11.33 5.11
C VAL A 72 3.99 12.30 5.86
N ASP A 73 3.14 13.02 5.12
CA ASP A 73 2.30 14.08 5.68
C ASP A 73 1.11 14.32 4.75
N LEU A 74 -0.04 14.61 5.32
CA LEU A 74 -1.28 14.99 4.62
C LEU A 74 -1.74 16.42 5.01
N TYR A 75 -0.82 17.25 5.52
CA TYR A 75 -0.95 18.67 5.91
C TYR A 75 -2.04 19.01 6.94
N HIS A 76 -3.23 18.40 6.89
CA HIS A 76 -4.35 18.78 7.75
C HIS A 76 -5.09 17.59 8.34
N THR A 77 -4.67 16.38 8.03
CA THR A 77 -5.33 15.16 8.50
C THR A 77 -4.34 13.99 8.55
N ASP A 78 -4.57 13.05 9.43
CA ASP A 78 -3.80 11.80 9.50
C ASP A 78 -4.31 10.75 8.51
N CYS A 79 -5.59 10.83 8.14
CA CYS A 79 -6.25 9.93 7.21
C CYS A 79 -7.08 10.70 6.19
N LEU A 80 -6.99 10.32 4.92
CA LEU A 80 -7.79 10.84 3.84
C LEU A 80 -8.71 9.75 3.30
N TYR A 81 -10.00 10.04 3.22
CA TYR A 81 -11.02 9.24 2.56
C TYR A 81 -11.41 9.89 1.23
N THR A 82 -11.58 9.10 0.17
CA THR A 82 -11.99 9.63 -1.15
C THR A 82 -13.48 9.99 -1.17
N SER A 83 -14.28 9.33 -0.34
CA SER A 83 -15.71 9.62 -0.16
C SER A 83 -16.07 9.58 1.32
N GLU A 84 -17.09 10.34 1.70
CA GLU A 84 -17.66 10.29 3.05
C GLU A 84 -18.23 8.91 3.41
N TYR A 85 -18.62 8.14 2.39
CA TYR A 85 -19.17 6.78 2.54
C TYR A 85 -18.11 5.69 2.56
N ASP A 86 -16.84 6.02 2.30
CA ASP A 86 -15.77 5.03 2.27
C ASP A 86 -15.51 4.49 3.68
N MET A 87 -15.47 3.17 3.77
CA MET A 87 -15.16 2.44 5.02
C MET A 87 -13.66 2.43 5.31
N VAL A 88 -12.83 2.57 4.27
CA VAL A 88 -11.37 2.48 4.35
C VAL A 88 -10.72 3.79 3.94
N PRO A 89 -9.60 4.20 4.58
CA PRO A 89 -8.86 5.37 4.15
C PRO A 89 -8.18 5.10 2.80
N SER A 90 -8.20 6.11 1.92
CA SER A 90 -7.42 6.08 0.68
C SER A 90 -5.95 6.32 0.95
N PHE A 91 -5.64 7.18 1.92
CA PHE A 91 -4.27 7.48 2.36
C PHE A 91 -4.23 7.68 3.87
N GLU A 92 -3.17 7.18 4.51
CA GLU A 92 -2.90 7.32 5.93
C GLU A 92 -1.45 7.71 6.15
N VAL A 93 -1.19 8.69 6.99
CA VAL A 93 0.16 9.13 7.35
C VAL A 93 0.93 7.98 7.99
N GLY A 94 2.15 7.77 7.52
CA GLY A 94 3.01 6.70 8.01
C GLY A 94 2.85 5.36 7.29
N LYS A 95 1.80 5.18 6.50
CA LYS A 95 1.54 3.97 5.70
C LYS A 95 1.97 4.16 4.25
N SER A 96 1.97 3.06 3.51
CA SER A 96 2.14 3.09 2.07
C SER A 96 0.92 3.71 1.38
N TYR A 97 1.11 4.39 0.26
CA TYR A 97 0.00 4.93 -0.52
C TYR A 97 -0.83 3.84 -1.23
N ASP A 98 -0.28 2.63 -1.36
CA ASP A 98 -0.92 1.46 -1.95
C ASP A 98 -1.34 0.42 -0.90
N MET A 99 -1.56 0.86 0.35
CA MET A 99 -2.01 0.02 1.44
C MET A 99 -3.43 -0.51 1.18
N ILE A 100 -3.62 -1.80 1.42
CA ILE A 100 -4.93 -2.45 1.38
C ILE A 100 -5.47 -2.52 2.80
N TYR A 101 -6.68 -2.03 2.99
CA TYR A 101 -7.40 -2.10 4.25
C TYR A 101 -8.59 -3.05 4.14
N GLY A 102 -8.91 -3.70 5.23
CA GLY A 102 -10.08 -4.55 5.33
C GLY A 102 -10.25 -5.15 6.71
N PRO A 103 -11.38 -5.82 6.97
CA PRO A 103 -11.60 -6.53 8.23
C PRO A 103 -10.76 -7.79 8.28
N VAL A 104 -10.28 -8.14 9.45
CA VAL A 104 -9.56 -9.41 9.67
C VAL A 104 -10.56 -10.55 9.70
N SER A 105 -10.47 -11.48 8.73
CA SER A 105 -11.31 -12.68 8.73
C SER A 105 -10.82 -13.69 9.76
N LEU A 106 -11.73 -14.17 10.60
CA LEU A 106 -11.50 -15.28 11.55
C LEU A 106 -11.93 -16.64 10.98
N GLY A 107 -12.50 -16.64 9.77
CA GLY A 107 -12.99 -17.85 9.11
C GLY A 107 -14.51 -17.89 9.00
N ILE A 108 -15.04 -19.11 9.00
CA ILE A 108 -16.49 -19.36 8.86
C ILE A 108 -16.99 -19.98 10.16
N ASN A 109 -18.07 -19.46 10.71
CA ASN A 109 -18.76 -20.06 11.84
C ASN A 109 -19.39 -21.40 11.40
N PRO A 110 -18.99 -22.53 12.00
CA PRO A 110 -19.45 -23.84 11.58
C PRO A 110 -20.94 -24.09 11.83
N MET A 111 -21.54 -23.33 12.74
CA MET A 111 -22.97 -23.49 13.06
C MET A 111 -23.87 -22.69 12.12
N THR A 112 -23.42 -21.54 11.66
CA THR A 112 -24.22 -20.64 10.81
C THR A 112 -23.80 -20.65 9.34
N GLY A 113 -22.59 -21.13 9.03
CA GLY A 113 -22.00 -21.09 7.69
C GLY A 113 -21.60 -19.69 7.22
N LEU A 114 -21.67 -18.68 8.09
CA LEU A 114 -21.37 -17.28 7.77
C LEU A 114 -19.92 -16.92 8.12
N PRO A 115 -19.28 -16.03 7.34
CA PRO A 115 -17.97 -15.50 7.70
C PRO A 115 -18.02 -14.66 8.97
N VAL A 116 -16.94 -14.75 9.73
CA VAL A 116 -16.75 -14.02 10.98
C VAL A 116 -15.51 -13.14 10.86
N PHE A 117 -15.61 -11.92 11.34
CA PHE A 117 -14.55 -10.93 11.31
C PHE A 117 -14.18 -10.52 12.74
N ARG A 118 -12.98 -9.98 12.88
CA ARG A 118 -12.52 -9.39 14.15
C ARG A 118 -12.89 -7.92 14.18
N GLY A 119 -13.63 -7.49 15.18
CA GLY A 119 -13.90 -6.09 15.47
C GLY A 119 -12.69 -5.36 16.07
N ALA A 120 -12.75 -4.05 16.11
CA ALA A 120 -11.72 -3.19 16.69
C ALA A 120 -11.50 -3.46 18.19
N ASP A 121 -12.55 -3.86 18.88
CA ASP A 121 -12.55 -4.25 20.30
C ASP A 121 -12.05 -5.69 20.55
N GLY A 122 -11.72 -6.42 19.47
CA GLY A 122 -11.29 -7.81 19.50
C GLY A 122 -12.43 -8.83 19.59
N GLN A 123 -13.70 -8.38 19.57
CA GLN A 123 -14.87 -9.25 19.53
C GLN A 123 -15.06 -9.86 18.13
N GLU A 124 -15.82 -10.96 18.09
CA GLU A 124 -16.24 -11.56 16.82
C GLU A 124 -17.48 -10.83 16.27
N ILE A 125 -17.39 -10.38 15.04
CA ILE A 125 -18.48 -9.74 14.30
C ILE A 125 -18.95 -10.70 13.21
N ALA A 126 -20.21 -11.09 13.24
CA ALA A 126 -20.81 -11.90 12.18
C ALA A 126 -21.02 -11.06 10.90
N ALA A 127 -20.95 -11.67 9.72
CA ALA A 127 -21.14 -10.99 8.44
C ALA A 127 -22.53 -10.31 8.29
N THR A 128 -23.49 -10.67 9.13
CA THR A 128 -24.81 -10.03 9.19
C THR A 128 -24.83 -8.72 9.96
N GLU A 129 -23.77 -8.46 10.73
CA GLU A 129 -23.65 -7.23 11.51
C GLU A 129 -22.93 -6.15 10.68
N LYS A 130 -23.18 -4.90 11.04
CA LYS A 130 -22.59 -3.78 10.31
C LYS A 130 -21.16 -3.54 10.80
N LEU A 131 -20.19 -3.76 9.89
CA LEU A 131 -18.82 -3.36 10.10
C LEU A 131 -18.70 -1.82 10.14
N THR A 132 -17.77 -1.33 10.94
CA THR A 132 -17.46 0.09 11.09
C THR A 132 -16.08 0.42 10.51
N ARG A 133 -15.76 1.71 10.41
CA ARG A 133 -14.42 2.15 9.96
C ARG A 133 -13.30 1.66 10.88
N GLU A 134 -13.58 1.54 12.17
CA GLU A 134 -12.63 1.13 13.19
C GLU A 134 -12.24 -0.35 13.06
N ASP A 135 -13.12 -1.16 12.44
CA ASP A 135 -12.85 -2.59 12.19
C ASP A 135 -11.92 -2.83 11.00
N MET A 136 -11.62 -1.77 10.23
CA MET A 136 -10.75 -1.84 9.07
C MET A 136 -9.29 -1.65 9.47
N VAL A 137 -8.48 -2.67 9.26
CA VAL A 137 -7.05 -2.65 9.55
C VAL A 137 -6.22 -2.73 8.27
N ALA A 138 -4.98 -2.25 8.33
CA ALA A 138 -4.03 -2.39 7.25
C ALA A 138 -3.62 -3.86 7.09
N LEU A 139 -3.96 -4.48 5.98
CA LEU A 139 -3.70 -5.90 5.70
C LEU A 139 -2.39 -6.13 4.95
N GLY A 140 -2.00 -5.20 4.08
CA GLY A 140 -0.79 -5.33 3.27
C GLY A 140 -0.73 -4.32 2.14
N HIS A 141 0.21 -4.53 1.23
CA HIS A 141 0.43 -3.68 0.06
C HIS A 141 -0.18 -4.30 -1.20
N SER A 142 -0.72 -3.49 -2.10
CA SER A 142 -1.20 -3.96 -3.40
C SER A 142 -0.03 -4.28 -4.35
N THR A 143 1.09 -3.59 -4.18
CA THR A 143 2.31 -3.80 -4.95
C THR A 143 3.36 -4.48 -4.10
N PRO A 144 3.95 -5.61 -4.53
CA PRO A 144 5.04 -6.24 -3.82
C PRO A 144 6.24 -5.27 -3.69
N PRO A 145 6.95 -5.25 -2.56
CA PRO A 145 8.11 -4.38 -2.37
C PRO A 145 9.37 -4.87 -3.11
N TYR A 146 9.30 -6.05 -3.75
CA TYR A 146 10.40 -6.74 -4.45
C TYR A 146 9.95 -7.32 -5.79
#